data_7319df9efc7e8b3bdc796ea623bf5c10
#
_entry.id   7319df9efc7e8b3bdc796ea623bf5c10
#
_cell.length_a   1.000
_cell.length_b   1.000
_cell.length_c   1.000
_cell.angle_alpha   90.00
_cell.angle_beta   90.00
_cell.angle_gamma   90.00
#
_symmetry.space_group_name_H-M   'P 1'
#
loop_
_entity.id
_entity.type
_entity.pdbx_description
1 polymer ?
#
loop_
_entity_poly.entity_id
_entity_poly.type
_entity_poly.pdbx_seq_one_letter_code
_entity_poly.pdbx_strand_id
1 'polypeptide(L)'
;TLHTLSIADGSNGGLAANYILAGGTHQLSVTQRVLNATGTRLYDASTNANSSDLSLGNLVGSETLVLSGVGTVADKNVATNKTISVGTLSLGNGGSGGLAANYTLSSGTHLLTINQKPVNITGTRTYDATTTTLPTDLTIGGIVGGETLSLTGQGTIVDKNVGTGKTITLNTLTLNDGSNPTHLASNY
;
A
#
# COMPACT_ATOMS: atom_id res chain seq x y z
N THR A 1 -36.54 -19.26 15.81
CA THR A 1 -37.64 -19.96 15.15
C THR A 1 -37.10 -20.88 14.05
N LEU A 2 -37.63 -22.11 13.95
CA LEU A 2 -37.13 -23.12 13.00
C LEU A 2 -37.66 -22.92 11.57
N HIS A 3 -38.71 -22.10 11.42
CA HIS A 3 -39.37 -21.83 10.12
C HIS A 3 -39.56 -23.09 9.27
N THR A 4 -38.84 -23.21 8.16
CA THR A 4 -38.94 -24.31 7.19
C THR A 4 -37.89 -25.41 7.41
N LEU A 5 -37.11 -25.38 8.51
CA LEU A 5 -36.15 -26.43 8.81
C LEU A 5 -36.87 -27.75 9.07
N SER A 6 -36.48 -28.81 8.37
CA SER A 6 -36.99 -30.16 8.51
C SER A 6 -35.84 -31.16 8.64
N ILE A 7 -36.10 -32.30 9.23
CA ILE A 7 -35.20 -33.43 9.27
C ILE A 7 -35.54 -34.34 8.08
N ALA A 8 -34.52 -34.81 7.38
CA ALA A 8 -34.63 -35.85 6.35
C ALA A 8 -33.95 -37.14 6.82
N ASP A 9 -34.29 -38.25 6.17
CA ASP A 9 -33.65 -39.54 6.46
C ASP A 9 -32.14 -39.50 6.19
N GLY A 10 -31.38 -40.13 7.07
CA GLY A 10 -29.93 -40.21 6.98
C GLY A 10 -29.45 -41.46 6.23
N SER A 11 -28.16 -41.55 5.92
CA SER A 11 -27.54 -42.62 5.14
C SER A 11 -27.38 -43.97 5.87
N ASN A 12 -27.40 -43.99 7.21
CA ASN A 12 -27.17 -45.19 8.01
C ASN A 12 -28.42 -45.69 8.74
N GLY A 13 -29.57 -45.69 8.07
CA GLY A 13 -30.84 -46.18 8.62
C GLY A 13 -31.49 -45.20 9.63
N GLY A 14 -30.99 -43.98 9.71
CA GLY A 14 -31.64 -42.93 10.51
C GLY A 14 -32.91 -42.46 9.82
N LEU A 15 -34.08 -42.78 10.41
CA LEU A 15 -35.39 -42.37 9.89
C LEU A 15 -35.81 -41.06 10.56
N ALA A 16 -36.05 -40.01 9.76
CA ALA A 16 -36.50 -38.69 10.24
C ALA A 16 -37.77 -38.77 11.10
N ALA A 17 -38.65 -39.74 10.80
CA ALA A 17 -39.90 -39.99 11.55
C ALA A 17 -39.67 -40.35 13.04
N ASN A 18 -38.50 -40.79 13.41
CA ASN A 18 -38.16 -41.13 14.80
C ASN A 18 -37.66 -39.89 15.62
N TYR A 19 -37.58 -38.72 15.01
CA TYR A 19 -37.03 -37.52 15.63
C TYR A 19 -37.95 -36.32 15.42
N ILE A 20 -37.94 -35.41 16.36
CA ILE A 20 -38.61 -34.10 16.24
C ILE A 20 -37.65 -32.96 16.61
N LEU A 21 -37.77 -31.83 15.97
CA LEU A 21 -37.01 -30.63 16.32
C LEU A 21 -37.65 -29.86 17.47
N ALA A 22 -38.95 -30.04 17.71
CA ALA A 22 -39.65 -29.38 18.81
C ALA A 22 -39.11 -29.82 20.18
N GLY A 23 -38.86 -28.89 21.09
CA GLY A 23 -38.36 -29.18 22.44
C GLY A 23 -36.84 -29.39 22.54
N GLY A 24 -36.10 -29.43 21.43
CA GLY A 24 -34.63 -29.46 21.43
C GLY A 24 -33.99 -28.08 21.64
N THR A 25 -32.69 -28.06 21.99
CA THR A 25 -31.89 -26.83 22.00
C THR A 25 -31.26 -26.62 20.64
N HIS A 26 -31.53 -25.46 20.03
CA HIS A 26 -31.00 -25.10 18.71
C HIS A 26 -30.26 -23.78 18.80
N GLN A 27 -28.94 -23.82 18.61
CA GLN A 27 -28.07 -22.68 18.73
C GLN A 27 -27.17 -22.55 17.50
N LEU A 28 -26.92 -21.32 17.06
CA LEU A 28 -25.98 -20.97 16.03
C LEU A 28 -25.08 -19.85 16.56
N SER A 29 -23.77 -20.01 16.45
CA SER A 29 -22.81 -18.96 16.70
C SER A 29 -22.42 -18.30 15.39
N VAL A 30 -22.48 -16.98 15.35
CA VAL A 30 -21.98 -16.18 14.21
C VAL A 30 -20.70 -15.52 14.67
N THR A 31 -19.60 -15.77 13.97
CA THR A 31 -18.28 -15.21 14.28
C THR A 31 -17.96 -14.04 13.34
N GLN A 32 -17.03 -13.20 13.79
CA GLN A 32 -16.55 -12.06 12.98
C GLN A 32 -15.95 -12.55 11.65
N ARG A 33 -16.18 -11.76 10.61
CA ARG A 33 -15.56 -11.97 9.30
C ARG A 33 -14.19 -11.31 9.25
N VAL A 34 -13.18 -12.06 8.83
CA VAL A 34 -11.81 -11.56 8.67
C VAL A 34 -11.70 -10.68 7.42
N LEU A 35 -11.14 -9.48 7.58
CA LEU A 35 -10.85 -8.55 6.49
C LEU A 35 -9.37 -8.54 6.15
N ASN A 36 -9.08 -8.20 4.91
CA ASN A 36 -7.75 -7.88 4.43
C ASN A 36 -7.66 -6.35 4.25
N ALA A 37 -6.49 -5.77 4.53
CA ALA A 37 -6.19 -4.38 4.22
C ALA A 37 -5.02 -4.33 3.24
N THR A 38 -5.24 -3.79 2.05
CA THR A 38 -4.23 -3.73 1.00
C THR A 38 -4.15 -2.33 0.41
N GLY A 39 -2.95 -1.93 -0.03
CA GLY A 39 -2.80 -0.62 -0.63
C GLY A 39 -1.46 -0.36 -1.28
N THR A 40 -1.32 0.86 -1.77
CA THR A 40 -0.11 1.32 -2.45
C THR A 40 0.18 2.77 -2.07
N ARG A 41 1.46 3.11 -1.98
CA ARG A 41 1.92 4.50 -1.85
C ARG A 41 3.26 4.72 -2.54
N LEU A 42 3.61 5.96 -2.76
CA LEU A 42 4.98 6.32 -3.15
C LEU A 42 5.89 6.29 -1.93
N TYR A 43 7.17 6.08 -2.17
CA TYR A 43 8.19 6.18 -1.14
C TYR A 43 8.18 7.55 -0.45
N ASP A 44 8.17 7.55 0.87
CA ASP A 44 8.09 8.74 1.73
C ASP A 44 9.10 8.72 2.89
N ALA A 45 10.04 7.78 2.85
CA ALA A 45 11.05 7.53 3.88
C ALA A 45 10.51 7.04 5.23
N SER A 46 9.23 6.64 5.31
CA SER A 46 8.61 6.11 6.54
C SER A 46 8.30 4.61 6.43
N THR A 47 8.10 3.97 7.58
CA THR A 47 7.57 2.61 7.67
C THR A 47 6.05 2.57 7.92
N ASN A 48 5.39 3.70 7.92
CA ASN A 48 3.96 3.78 8.19
C ASN A 48 3.12 3.20 7.05
N ALA A 49 2.09 2.46 7.41
CA ALA A 49 0.99 2.07 6.53
C ALA A 49 -0.26 2.82 7.02
N ASN A 50 -0.47 4.03 6.50
CA ASN A 50 -1.57 4.87 6.93
C ASN A 50 -2.90 4.32 6.41
N SER A 51 -3.96 4.43 7.18
CA SER A 51 -5.30 4.00 6.76
C SER A 51 -5.76 4.64 5.44
N SER A 52 -5.28 5.86 5.12
CA SER A 52 -5.56 6.56 3.85
C SER A 52 -4.96 5.87 2.63
N ASP A 53 -3.90 5.09 2.80
CA ASP A 53 -3.21 4.37 1.72
C ASP A 53 -3.80 2.97 1.49
N LEU A 54 -4.75 2.57 2.34
CA LEU A 54 -5.27 1.20 2.42
C LEU A 54 -6.76 1.13 2.06
N SER A 55 -7.14 0.02 1.46
CA SER A 55 -8.52 -0.36 1.20
C SER A 55 -8.83 -1.69 1.88
N LEU A 56 -10.06 -1.82 2.39
CA LEU A 56 -10.54 -3.06 3.00
C LEU A 56 -11.10 -3.99 1.93
N GLY A 57 -10.63 -5.24 1.95
CA GLY A 57 -11.16 -6.32 1.14
C GLY A 57 -11.96 -7.32 1.98
N ASN A 58 -12.79 -8.11 1.30
CA ASN A 58 -13.58 -9.20 1.90
C ASN A 58 -14.80 -8.73 2.71
N LEU A 59 -15.31 -7.52 2.45
CA LEU A 59 -16.60 -7.04 2.99
C LEU A 59 -17.79 -7.85 2.39
N VAL A 60 -18.92 -7.88 3.10
CA VAL A 60 -20.13 -8.56 2.64
C VAL A 60 -21.00 -7.61 1.82
N GLY A 61 -21.41 -8.06 0.64
CA GLY A 61 -22.32 -7.30 -0.20
C GLY A 61 -21.82 -5.90 -0.53
N SER A 62 -22.63 -4.89 -0.25
CA SER A 62 -22.30 -3.47 -0.45
C SER A 62 -21.93 -2.75 0.85
N GLU A 63 -21.70 -3.47 1.94
CA GLU A 63 -21.31 -2.87 3.21
C GLU A 63 -19.97 -2.13 3.07
N THR A 64 -19.83 -1.02 3.79
CA THR A 64 -18.57 -0.28 3.91
C THR A 64 -18.20 -0.13 5.37
N LEU A 65 -16.91 0.00 5.65
CA LEU A 65 -16.38 0.32 6.98
C LEU A 65 -15.39 1.49 6.88
N VAL A 66 -15.16 2.15 7.99
CA VAL A 66 -14.12 3.17 8.10
C VAL A 66 -12.87 2.51 8.67
N LEU A 67 -11.75 2.59 7.95
CA LEU A 67 -10.44 2.22 8.47
C LEU A 67 -9.75 3.47 9.01
N SER A 68 -9.21 3.41 10.21
CA SER A 68 -8.48 4.50 10.86
C SER A 68 -7.20 3.99 11.52
N GLY A 69 -6.29 4.91 11.89
CA GLY A 69 -5.03 4.55 12.52
C GLY A 69 -3.90 4.25 11.53
N VAL A 70 -2.83 3.64 12.02
CA VAL A 70 -1.60 3.38 11.27
C VAL A 70 -1.09 1.98 11.59
N GLY A 71 -0.82 1.21 10.54
CA GLY A 71 -0.02 0.00 10.58
C GLY A 71 1.45 0.30 10.29
N THR A 72 2.31 -0.72 10.30
CA THR A 72 3.73 -0.58 9.98
C THR A 72 4.21 -1.72 9.09
N VAL A 73 5.19 -1.43 8.23
CA VAL A 73 5.97 -2.42 7.47
C VAL A 73 7.38 -2.54 8.05
N ALA A 74 8.07 -3.64 7.75
CA ALA A 74 9.38 -3.95 8.34
C ALA A 74 10.46 -2.91 8.04
N ASP A 75 10.44 -2.33 6.84
CA ASP A 75 11.38 -1.29 6.40
C ASP A 75 10.69 -0.34 5.43
N LYS A 76 11.30 0.83 5.17
CA LYS A 76 10.77 1.89 4.33
C LYS A 76 10.92 1.66 2.83
N ASN A 77 11.77 0.72 2.38
CA ASN A 77 12.21 0.61 1.00
C ASN A 77 11.11 0.16 0.03
N VAL A 78 11.27 0.53 -1.21
CA VAL A 78 10.43 0.12 -2.34
C VAL A 78 10.38 -1.40 -2.43
N ALA A 79 9.19 -1.94 -2.38
CA ALA A 79 8.90 -3.34 -2.61
C ALA A 79 7.39 -3.57 -2.77
N THR A 80 7.02 -4.67 -3.40
CA THR A 80 5.63 -5.10 -3.54
C THR A 80 5.22 -5.99 -2.36
N ASN A 81 3.94 -5.92 -1.99
CA ASN A 81 3.32 -6.84 -1.03
C ASN A 81 4.05 -6.97 0.33
N LYS A 82 4.55 -5.86 0.85
CA LYS A 82 5.14 -5.84 2.20
C LYS A 82 4.05 -6.11 3.23
N THR A 83 4.29 -7.08 4.12
CA THR A 83 3.36 -7.40 5.20
C THR A 83 3.21 -6.22 6.15
N ILE A 84 1.97 -5.85 6.45
CA ILE A 84 1.63 -4.80 7.41
C ILE A 84 1.38 -5.45 8.78
N SER A 85 2.08 -4.97 9.79
CA SER A 85 1.69 -5.16 11.19
C SER A 85 0.55 -4.19 11.50
N VAL A 86 -0.56 -4.68 12.03
CA VAL A 86 -1.82 -3.91 12.19
C VAL A 86 -1.63 -2.64 13.04
N GLY A 87 -0.75 -2.66 14.05
CA GLY A 87 -0.46 -1.48 14.86
C GLY A 87 -1.71 -0.88 15.52
N THR A 88 -2.00 0.40 15.19
CA THR A 88 -3.20 1.12 15.68
C THR A 88 -4.36 1.10 14.69
N LEU A 89 -4.25 0.34 13.58
CA LEU A 89 -5.37 0.22 12.62
C LEU A 89 -6.61 -0.33 13.32
N SER A 90 -7.72 0.34 13.12
CA SER A 90 -9.02 0.00 13.73
C SER A 90 -10.16 0.20 12.75
N LEU A 91 -11.24 -0.55 12.98
CA LEU A 91 -12.45 -0.51 12.17
C LEU A 91 -13.50 0.37 12.85
N GLY A 92 -14.10 1.27 12.10
CA GLY A 92 -15.30 2.02 12.47
C GLY A 92 -16.50 1.60 11.63
N ASN A 93 -17.71 1.86 12.12
CA ASN A 93 -18.93 1.62 11.35
C ASN A 93 -18.93 2.46 10.08
N GLY A 94 -19.44 1.87 9.01
CA GLY A 94 -19.54 2.52 7.69
C GLY A 94 -20.98 2.65 7.20
N GLY A 95 -21.13 2.76 5.89
CA GLY A 95 -22.42 2.83 5.22
C GLY A 95 -23.01 1.46 4.88
N SER A 96 -24.23 1.44 4.34
CA SER A 96 -24.93 0.25 3.85
C SER A 96 -25.04 -0.88 4.89
N GLY A 97 -25.18 -0.54 6.17
CA GLY A 97 -25.31 -1.52 7.26
C GLY A 97 -23.98 -2.08 7.80
N GLY A 98 -22.83 -1.59 7.34
CA GLY A 98 -21.52 -2.05 7.79
C GLY A 98 -21.27 -1.72 9.26
N LEU A 99 -21.25 -2.76 10.10
CA LEU A 99 -20.95 -2.65 11.53
C LEU A 99 -19.58 -3.25 11.83
N ALA A 100 -18.68 -2.44 12.38
CA ALA A 100 -17.32 -2.86 12.73
C ALA A 100 -17.29 -4.10 13.63
N ALA A 101 -18.28 -4.25 14.51
CA ALA A 101 -18.40 -5.40 15.41
C ALA A 101 -18.54 -6.74 14.70
N ASN A 102 -18.99 -6.78 13.44
CA ASN A 102 -19.14 -7.97 12.64
C ASN A 102 -17.83 -8.40 11.94
N TYR A 103 -16.79 -7.60 12.03
CA TYR A 103 -15.54 -7.78 11.29
C TYR A 103 -14.32 -7.71 12.19
N THR A 104 -13.22 -8.25 11.69
CA THR A 104 -11.92 -8.19 12.38
C THR A 104 -10.77 -8.06 11.38
N LEU A 105 -9.70 -7.35 11.78
CA LEU A 105 -8.41 -7.35 11.08
C LEU A 105 -7.50 -8.48 11.56
N SER A 106 -7.82 -9.10 12.70
CA SER A 106 -7.02 -10.21 13.24
C SER A 106 -6.97 -11.37 12.26
N SER A 107 -5.78 -11.90 12.00
CA SER A 107 -5.53 -13.02 11.08
C SER A 107 -5.83 -12.73 9.59
N GLY A 108 -6.10 -11.49 9.23
CA GLY A 108 -6.20 -11.07 7.83
C GLY A 108 -4.83 -10.95 7.15
N THR A 109 -4.84 -10.97 5.82
CA THR A 109 -3.64 -10.65 5.02
C THR A 109 -3.62 -9.15 4.75
N HIS A 110 -2.60 -8.48 5.29
CA HIS A 110 -2.45 -7.03 5.15
C HIS A 110 -1.17 -6.73 4.39
N LEU A 111 -1.28 -6.03 3.25
CA LEU A 111 -0.18 -5.83 2.33
C LEU A 111 -0.10 -4.38 1.84
N LEU A 112 1.12 -3.83 1.81
CA LEU A 112 1.42 -2.53 1.25
C LEU A 112 2.46 -2.66 0.13
N THR A 113 2.21 -2.05 -1.01
CA THR A 113 3.21 -1.84 -2.05
C THR A 113 3.76 -0.42 -1.94
N ILE A 114 5.06 -0.30 -1.82
CA ILE A 114 5.76 0.98 -1.86
C ILE A 114 6.41 1.10 -3.23
N ASN A 115 5.97 2.10 -3.99
CA ASN A 115 6.49 2.40 -5.32
C ASN A 115 7.60 3.46 -5.26
N GLN A 116 8.47 3.49 -6.26
CA GLN A 116 9.49 4.51 -6.40
C GLN A 116 8.87 5.91 -6.42
N LYS A 117 9.54 6.86 -5.79
CA LYS A 117 9.19 8.28 -5.84
C LYS A 117 9.91 8.97 -6.98
N PRO A 118 9.22 9.57 -7.95
CA PRO A 118 9.86 10.35 -8.99
C PRO A 118 10.63 11.54 -8.42
N VAL A 119 11.83 11.76 -8.91
CA VAL A 119 12.66 12.93 -8.63
C VAL A 119 12.78 13.81 -9.86
N ASN A 120 13.02 15.09 -9.65
CA ASN A 120 13.29 16.06 -10.70
C ASN A 120 14.77 16.43 -10.70
N ILE A 121 15.31 16.68 -11.87
CA ILE A 121 16.68 17.20 -12.04
C ILE A 121 16.56 18.60 -12.65
N THR A 122 17.15 19.57 -11.99
CA THR A 122 17.23 20.97 -12.46
C THR A 122 18.64 21.49 -12.30
N GLY A 123 18.99 22.53 -13.04
CA GLY A 123 20.31 23.12 -12.88
C GLY A 123 20.50 24.37 -13.69
N THR A 124 21.65 24.98 -13.50
CA THR A 124 22.12 26.15 -14.24
C THR A 124 23.62 26.03 -14.47
N ARG A 125 24.10 26.52 -15.62
CA ARG A 125 25.51 26.67 -15.89
C ARG A 125 25.78 27.91 -16.73
N THR A 126 27.00 28.39 -16.69
CA THR A 126 27.48 29.42 -17.60
C THR A 126 27.70 28.81 -18.99
N TYR A 127 27.51 29.61 -20.04
CA TYR A 127 27.75 29.18 -21.42
C TYR A 127 29.20 28.70 -21.61
N ASP A 128 29.34 27.47 -22.11
CA ASP A 128 30.60 26.75 -22.30
C ASP A 128 30.76 26.17 -23.72
N ALA A 129 29.89 26.58 -24.65
CA ALA A 129 29.83 26.11 -26.04
C ALA A 129 29.52 24.63 -26.21
N THR A 130 29.02 23.89 -25.15
CA THR A 130 28.67 22.48 -25.21
C THR A 130 27.17 22.25 -25.02
N THR A 131 26.67 21.07 -25.41
CA THR A 131 25.32 20.59 -25.10
C THR A 131 25.33 19.58 -23.93
N THR A 132 26.49 19.14 -23.47
CA THR A 132 26.64 18.17 -22.40
C THR A 132 26.29 18.78 -21.06
N THR A 133 25.48 18.11 -20.25
CA THR A 133 25.20 18.47 -18.85
C THR A 133 25.91 17.49 -17.93
N LEU A 134 26.63 18.02 -16.95
CA LEU A 134 27.35 17.23 -15.95
C LEU A 134 26.59 17.20 -14.63
N PRO A 135 26.80 16.17 -13.77
CA PRO A 135 26.20 16.12 -12.43
C PRO A 135 26.46 17.37 -11.59
N THR A 136 27.62 18.02 -11.79
CA THR A 136 28.00 19.28 -11.10
C THR A 136 27.14 20.48 -11.46
N ASP A 137 26.48 20.44 -12.63
CA ASP A 137 25.57 21.49 -13.10
C ASP A 137 24.16 21.31 -12.55
N LEU A 138 23.88 20.16 -11.89
CA LEU A 138 22.54 19.65 -11.63
C LEU A 138 22.26 19.50 -10.14
N THR A 139 21.01 19.69 -9.78
CA THR A 139 20.46 19.46 -8.44
C THR A 139 19.29 18.50 -8.53
N ILE A 140 19.21 17.53 -7.60
CA ILE A 140 18.11 16.59 -7.49
C ILE A 140 17.05 17.21 -6.58
N GLY A 141 15.84 17.35 -7.08
CA GLY A 141 14.68 17.80 -6.32
C GLY A 141 13.68 16.66 -6.06
N GLY A 142 12.89 16.78 -5.00
CA GLY A 142 11.86 15.80 -4.67
C GLY A 142 12.30 14.64 -3.77
N ILE A 143 13.55 14.65 -3.28
CA ILE A 143 14.03 13.71 -2.28
C ILE A 143 13.28 13.95 -0.95
N VAL A 144 12.94 12.89 -0.24
CA VAL A 144 12.18 12.94 1.01
C VAL A 144 13.01 12.55 2.23
N GLY A 145 12.49 12.84 3.43
CA GLY A 145 13.08 12.39 4.68
C GLY A 145 14.44 12.97 5.01
N GLY A 146 14.88 14.05 4.34
CA GLY A 146 16.22 14.59 4.50
C GLY A 146 17.32 13.69 3.92
N GLU A 147 16.95 12.74 3.06
CA GLU A 147 17.89 11.85 2.38
C GLU A 147 18.76 12.62 1.38
N THR A 148 19.90 12.06 1.04
CA THR A 148 20.80 12.57 0.02
C THR A 148 21.07 11.50 -1.01
N LEU A 149 21.12 11.90 -2.28
CA LEU A 149 21.48 11.04 -3.41
C LEU A 149 22.52 11.75 -4.25
N SER A 150 23.20 11.03 -5.11
CA SER A 150 24.18 11.58 -6.05
C SER A 150 23.84 11.23 -7.49
N LEU A 151 24.37 12.00 -8.43
CA LEU A 151 24.29 11.75 -9.86
C LEU A 151 25.65 11.36 -10.40
N THR A 152 25.67 10.45 -11.39
CA THR A 152 26.84 10.17 -12.21
C THR A 152 26.44 10.11 -13.68
N GLY A 153 27.43 10.08 -14.58
CA GLY A 153 27.18 10.07 -16.03
C GLY A 153 27.00 11.47 -16.61
N GLN A 154 26.33 11.57 -17.75
CA GLN A 154 26.15 12.81 -18.49
C GLN A 154 24.77 12.82 -19.17
N GLY A 155 24.14 14.00 -19.18
CA GLY A 155 22.98 14.30 -19.99
C GLY A 155 23.32 15.24 -21.15
N THR A 156 22.30 15.60 -21.93
CA THR A 156 22.43 16.63 -22.99
C THR A 156 21.20 17.54 -23.01
N ILE A 157 21.39 18.76 -23.46
CA ILE A 157 20.33 19.71 -23.83
C ILE A 157 20.24 19.85 -25.34
N VAL A 158 19.10 20.33 -25.83
CA VAL A 158 18.80 20.41 -27.28
C VAL A 158 19.78 21.26 -28.10
N ASP A 159 20.31 22.32 -27.51
CA ASP A 159 21.30 23.22 -28.11
C ASP A 159 22.13 23.91 -27.04
N LYS A 160 23.29 24.46 -27.43
CA LYS A 160 24.24 25.12 -26.54
C LYS A 160 23.94 26.58 -26.20
N ASN A 161 22.98 27.20 -26.89
CA ASN A 161 22.75 28.63 -26.79
C ASN A 161 22.16 29.01 -25.42
N VAL A 162 22.30 30.27 -25.02
CA VAL A 162 21.68 30.80 -23.81
C VAL A 162 20.15 30.69 -23.90
N GLY A 163 19.52 30.19 -22.83
CA GLY A 163 18.08 30.00 -22.75
C GLY A 163 17.68 29.42 -21.40
N THR A 164 16.41 29.50 -21.07
CA THR A 164 15.83 28.97 -19.83
C THR A 164 14.94 27.75 -20.10
N GLY A 165 14.80 26.85 -19.13
CA GLY A 165 13.88 25.74 -19.21
C GLY A 165 14.21 24.69 -20.28
N LYS A 166 15.48 24.56 -20.67
CA LYS A 166 15.89 23.54 -21.64
C LYS A 166 15.71 22.16 -21.07
N THR A 167 15.03 21.28 -21.84
CA THR A 167 14.85 19.88 -21.46
C THR A 167 16.19 19.14 -21.46
N ILE A 168 16.45 18.39 -20.40
CA ILE A 168 17.61 17.52 -20.28
C ILE A 168 17.24 16.13 -20.76
N THR A 169 17.97 15.60 -21.74
CA THR A 169 17.95 14.18 -22.09
C THR A 169 18.95 13.45 -21.19
N LEU A 170 18.48 12.45 -20.47
CA LEU A 170 19.27 11.84 -19.38
C LEU A 170 20.51 11.05 -19.86
N ASN A 171 20.45 10.45 -21.06
CA ASN A 171 21.53 9.63 -21.64
C ASN A 171 22.12 8.62 -20.63
N THR A 172 23.35 8.90 -20.12
CA THR A 172 24.02 8.06 -19.11
C THR A 172 23.89 8.62 -17.68
N LEU A 173 23.12 9.70 -17.47
CA LEU A 173 22.84 10.19 -16.12
C LEU A 173 22.12 9.11 -15.35
N THR A 174 22.65 8.75 -14.21
CA THR A 174 22.09 7.77 -13.28
C THR A 174 22.07 8.32 -11.86
N LEU A 175 21.03 7.94 -11.15
CA LEU A 175 20.90 8.21 -9.73
C LEU A 175 21.66 7.14 -8.95
N ASN A 176 22.42 7.55 -7.94
CA ASN A 176 23.18 6.66 -7.07
C ASN A 176 22.85 6.92 -5.61
N ASP A 177 23.13 5.91 -4.79
CA ASP A 177 22.93 5.96 -3.34
C ASP A 177 23.65 7.15 -2.73
N GLY A 178 23.11 7.65 -1.64
CA GLY A 178 23.70 8.71 -0.86
C GLY A 178 24.87 8.25 0.00
N SER A 179 25.48 9.19 0.70
CA SER A 179 26.57 8.91 1.65
C SER A 179 26.11 8.09 2.88
N ASN A 180 24.82 8.15 3.20
CA ASN A 180 24.22 7.32 4.23
C ASN A 180 23.72 6.00 3.59
N PRO A 181 24.11 4.81 4.08
CA PRO A 181 23.77 3.52 3.49
C PRO A 181 22.26 3.21 3.48
N THR A 182 21.44 4.00 4.16
CA THR A 182 19.98 3.89 4.13
C THR A 182 19.32 4.80 3.08
N HIS A 183 20.08 5.64 2.37
CA HIS A 183 19.60 6.54 1.32
C HIS A 183 19.82 5.88 -0.04
N LEU A 184 18.86 5.07 -0.45
CA LEU A 184 18.96 4.20 -1.62
C LEU A 184 18.33 4.85 -2.85
N ALA A 185 19.10 4.94 -3.94
CA ALA A 185 18.60 5.38 -5.25
C ALA A 185 17.45 4.51 -5.77
N SER A 186 17.41 3.23 -5.39
CA SER A 186 16.35 2.30 -5.76
C SER A 186 14.97 2.67 -5.20
N ASN A 187 14.89 3.61 -4.27
CA ASN A 187 13.62 4.13 -3.73
C ASN A 187 13.04 5.28 -4.58
N TYR A 188 13.80 5.71 -5.58
CA TYR A 188 13.47 6.85 -6.45
C TYR A 188 13.47 6.54 -7.94
#